data_50cd51f0561e7c010be2acfc41c2f0af
#
_entry.id   50cd51f0561e7c010be2acfc41c2f0af
#
_cell.length_a   1.000
_cell.length_b   1.000
_cell.length_c   1.000
_cell.angle_alpha   90.00
_cell.angle_beta   90.00
_cell.angle_gamma   90.00
#
_symmetry.space_group_name_H-M   'P 1'
#
loop_
_entity.id
_entity.type
_entity.pdbx_description
1 polymer ?
#
loop_
_entity_poly.entity_id
_entity_poly.type
_entity_poly.pdbx_seq_one_letter_code
_entity_poly.pdbx_strand_id
1 'polypeptide(L)'
;MTTIKWYVLFFKLPSLNERHTNPFCMKLKGRFRRYLKILGPGLITGASDDDPSGIATYSQAGAAFGLQHLWMALFTFPLMASMQGMCARIGIVTTHGLTNTLKRFYHPAILYLMLIFSIPAIILNIGSDIAGMGAVSNMLLPKIPAAVFSVLFTLLLMICIILFSYQRLARILKWLCLAILLYLVVPFLVKVDWKAVLYSTFIPTIHFNKPFFEMIVALLGTTISPYLFFWQATMEAEDVNHKVVKVIVDKRVLDDMAADVNTGMLASNLVMLFIILTTGVVLHNQGIHQIDTVDQAAGALAPLAGKLSYFCFATGVIGTGFLAIPVLAGSLSYMLAETFGWQQGLDKKFHEARGFYIAIILSLAVGLLINFSGISAMKALLYTAILYGLTSPVMIAVVLHICNNKKIMEGHTNNRLSNILGAITFFVMTAAAITLLYFQFI
;
A
#
# COMPACT_ATOMS: atom_id res chain seq x y z
N MET A 1 -16.12 0.89 25.50
CA MET A 1 -17.33 0.18 25.01
C MET A 1 -17.79 0.63 23.62
N THR A 2 -17.02 1.41 22.88
CA THR A 2 -17.42 2.06 21.61
C THR A 2 -16.78 1.45 20.35
N THR A 3 -15.69 0.71 20.47
CA THR A 3 -14.89 0.22 19.32
C THR A 3 -15.44 -1.04 18.65
N ILE A 4 -16.14 -1.92 19.38
CA ILE A 4 -16.68 -3.18 18.83
C ILE A 4 -17.93 -2.97 17.94
N LYS A 5 -18.65 -1.84 18.08
CA LYS A 5 -19.86 -1.57 17.28
C LYS A 5 -19.60 -1.18 15.81
N TRP A 6 -18.36 -0.86 15.43
CA TRP A 6 -18.05 -0.24 14.14
C TRP A 6 -17.82 -1.22 12.99
N TYR A 7 -17.36 -2.45 13.28
CA TYR A 7 -17.17 -3.49 12.25
C TYR A 7 -18.49 -4.06 11.71
N VAL A 8 -19.59 -3.93 12.44
CA VAL A 8 -20.93 -4.44 12.01
C VAL A 8 -21.60 -3.53 10.99
N LEU A 9 -21.16 -2.28 10.85
CA LEU A 9 -21.75 -1.30 9.91
C LEU A 9 -21.19 -1.40 8.48
N PHE A 10 -20.17 -2.21 8.26
CA PHE A 10 -19.56 -2.39 6.93
C PHE A 10 -20.50 -3.11 5.93
N PHE A 11 -21.44 -3.91 6.42
CA PHE A 11 -22.43 -4.60 5.59
C PHE A 11 -23.79 -4.67 6.31
N LYS A 12 -24.55 -3.57 6.34
CA LYS A 12 -25.98 -3.66 6.52
C LYS A 12 -26.58 -4.11 5.17
N LEU A 13 -26.61 -5.41 4.95
CA LEU A 13 -27.50 -5.99 3.95
C LEU A 13 -28.95 -5.82 4.45
N PRO A 14 -29.89 -5.41 3.58
CA PRO A 14 -31.30 -5.31 3.96
C PRO A 14 -31.81 -6.66 4.47
N SER A 15 -32.66 -6.60 5.47
CA SER A 15 -33.32 -7.76 6.06
C SER A 15 -34.17 -8.48 5.01
N LEU A 16 -33.61 -9.52 4.39
CA LEU A 16 -34.37 -10.47 3.60
C LEU A 16 -35.14 -11.39 4.57
N ASN A 17 -36.44 -11.50 4.36
CA ASN A 17 -37.40 -12.30 5.07
C ASN A 17 -36.89 -13.70 5.44
N GLU A 18 -36.81 -14.02 6.72
CA GLU A 18 -36.24 -15.26 7.28
C GLU A 18 -37.10 -16.51 7.14
N ARG A 19 -37.89 -16.65 6.10
CA ARG A 19 -38.68 -17.87 5.89
C ARG A 19 -38.07 -18.70 4.74
N HIS A 20 -37.41 -19.81 5.12
CA HIS A 20 -36.77 -20.84 4.28
C HIS A 20 -35.29 -20.63 3.93
N THR A 21 -34.42 -20.54 4.92
CA THR A 21 -32.99 -20.68 4.68
C THR A 21 -32.47 -22.04 5.13
N ASN A 22 -31.86 -22.79 4.19
CA ASN A 22 -31.17 -24.05 4.38
C ASN A 22 -30.12 -23.91 5.52
N PRO A 23 -30.00 -24.83 6.49
CA PRO A 23 -29.04 -24.76 7.60
C PRO A 23 -27.58 -24.64 7.15
N PHE A 24 -27.25 -25.07 5.94
CA PHE A 24 -25.94 -24.87 5.29
C PHE A 24 -25.70 -23.38 4.96
N CYS A 25 -26.72 -22.68 4.48
CA CYS A 25 -26.67 -21.24 4.15
C CYS A 25 -26.54 -20.38 5.43
N MET A 26 -27.15 -20.79 6.54
CA MET A 26 -27.03 -20.12 7.85
C MET A 26 -25.63 -20.31 8.45
N LYS A 27 -25.01 -21.49 8.33
CA LYS A 27 -23.62 -21.74 8.74
C LYS A 27 -22.61 -20.93 7.91
N LEU A 28 -22.81 -20.84 6.58
CA LEU A 28 -22.00 -20.00 5.69
C LEU A 28 -22.15 -18.52 6.01
N LYS A 29 -23.38 -18.04 6.24
CA LYS A 29 -23.67 -16.64 6.63
C LYS A 29 -23.04 -16.30 7.99
N GLY A 30 -23.01 -17.24 8.93
CA GLY A 30 -22.34 -17.08 10.23
C GLY A 30 -20.80 -17.04 10.10
N ARG A 31 -20.20 -17.91 9.28
CA ARG A 31 -18.74 -17.91 8.99
C ARG A 31 -18.32 -16.64 8.27
N PHE A 32 -19.04 -16.22 7.23
CA PHE A 32 -18.77 -15.00 6.49
C PHE A 32 -18.87 -13.75 7.38
N ARG A 33 -19.91 -13.67 8.23
CA ARG A 33 -20.09 -12.57 9.19
C ARG A 33 -18.97 -12.53 10.24
N ARG A 34 -18.45 -13.70 10.65
CA ARG A 34 -17.27 -13.78 11.52
C ARG A 34 -16.02 -13.31 10.79
N TYR A 35 -15.83 -13.75 9.56
CA TYR A 35 -14.68 -13.35 8.73
C TYR A 35 -14.62 -11.83 8.55
N LEU A 36 -15.75 -11.19 8.20
CA LEU A 36 -15.82 -9.74 8.07
C LEU A 36 -15.54 -8.97 9.38
N LYS A 37 -15.68 -9.62 10.54
CA LYS A 37 -15.32 -9.00 11.83
C LYS A 37 -13.84 -9.08 12.18
N ILE A 38 -13.11 -9.98 11.53
CA ILE A 38 -11.67 -10.16 11.72
C ILE A 38 -10.91 -9.11 10.90
N LEU A 39 -11.47 -8.66 9.76
CA LEU A 39 -10.83 -7.68 8.90
C LEU A 39 -10.58 -6.35 9.61
N GLY A 40 -9.32 -5.92 9.65
CA GLY A 40 -8.84 -4.80 10.42
C GLY A 40 -7.65 -4.08 9.78
N PRO A 41 -6.55 -3.88 10.53
CA PRO A 41 -5.38 -3.15 10.04
C PRO A 41 -4.78 -3.70 8.75
N GLY A 42 -4.75 -5.03 8.57
CA GLY A 42 -4.20 -5.68 7.39
C GLY A 42 -4.96 -5.36 6.11
N LEU A 43 -6.30 -5.34 6.16
CA LEU A 43 -7.12 -4.93 5.00
C LEU A 43 -6.90 -3.45 4.66
N ILE A 44 -6.78 -2.58 5.66
CA ILE A 44 -6.53 -1.14 5.45
C ILE A 44 -5.14 -0.94 4.84
N THR A 45 -4.14 -1.67 5.32
CA THR A 45 -2.78 -1.65 4.78
C THR A 45 -2.77 -2.05 3.30
N GLY A 46 -3.45 -3.15 2.95
CA GLY A 46 -3.56 -3.58 1.55
C GLY A 46 -4.28 -2.56 0.66
N ALA A 47 -5.37 -1.94 1.15
CA ALA A 47 -6.07 -0.90 0.40
C ALA A 47 -5.24 0.39 0.23
N SER A 48 -4.29 0.65 1.11
CA SER A 48 -3.40 1.82 1.06
C SER A 48 -2.13 1.57 0.24
N ASP A 49 -1.86 0.33 -0.09
CA ASP A 49 -0.73 -0.09 -0.94
C ASP A 49 -0.96 0.29 -2.42
N ASP A 50 -2.22 0.28 -2.86
CA ASP A 50 -2.61 0.71 -4.20
C ASP A 50 -2.73 2.25 -4.29
N ASP A 51 -1.68 2.95 -3.92
CA ASP A 51 -1.56 4.39 -4.00
C ASP A 51 -1.37 4.89 -5.46
N PRO A 52 -1.39 6.19 -5.73
CA PRO A 52 -1.10 6.73 -7.05
C PRO A 52 0.23 6.25 -7.63
N SER A 53 1.26 6.02 -6.79
CA SER A 53 2.57 5.50 -7.19
C SER A 53 2.48 4.06 -7.69
N GLY A 54 1.74 3.20 -6.98
CA GLY A 54 1.44 1.84 -7.39
C GLY A 54 0.70 1.81 -8.73
N ILE A 55 -0.40 2.55 -8.86
CA ILE A 55 -1.21 2.62 -10.08
C ILE A 55 -0.37 3.04 -11.29
N ALA A 56 0.47 4.08 -11.13
CA ALA A 56 1.35 4.56 -12.20
C ALA A 56 2.39 3.51 -12.58
N THR A 57 3.02 2.86 -11.60
CA THR A 57 4.04 1.81 -11.81
C THR A 57 3.44 0.59 -12.52
N TYR A 58 2.28 0.11 -12.07
CA TYR A 58 1.59 -1.03 -12.69
C TYR A 58 1.15 -0.70 -14.12
N SER A 59 0.65 0.52 -14.33
CA SER A 59 0.26 0.99 -15.66
C SER A 59 1.46 1.07 -16.59
N GLN A 60 2.58 1.61 -16.15
CA GLN A 60 3.81 1.70 -16.93
C GLN A 60 4.38 0.31 -17.25
N ALA A 61 4.34 -0.63 -16.30
CA ALA A 61 4.79 -2.01 -16.51
C ALA A 61 4.01 -2.69 -17.65
N GLY A 62 2.68 -2.59 -17.62
CA GLY A 62 1.84 -3.15 -18.68
C GLY A 62 2.03 -2.44 -20.03
N ALA A 63 2.10 -1.10 -20.04
CA ALA A 63 2.31 -0.34 -21.27
C ALA A 63 3.68 -0.66 -21.90
N ALA A 64 4.75 -0.66 -21.13
CA ALA A 64 6.11 -0.87 -21.65
C ALA A 64 6.38 -2.32 -22.08
N PHE A 65 5.91 -3.29 -21.32
CA PHE A 65 6.31 -4.69 -21.46
C PHE A 65 5.15 -5.65 -21.75
N GLY A 66 3.95 -5.14 -21.97
CA GLY A 66 2.78 -5.97 -22.21
C GLY A 66 2.49 -6.91 -21.03
N LEU A 67 2.46 -8.21 -21.30
CA LEU A 67 2.16 -9.23 -20.29
C LEU A 67 3.39 -9.75 -19.53
N GLN A 68 4.59 -9.31 -19.87
CA GLN A 68 5.85 -9.91 -19.39
C GLN A 68 6.07 -9.79 -17.87
N HIS A 69 5.40 -8.86 -17.18
CA HIS A 69 5.48 -8.67 -15.73
C HIS A 69 4.28 -9.24 -14.95
N LEU A 70 3.31 -9.90 -15.61
CA LEU A 70 2.13 -10.46 -14.91
C LEU A 70 2.49 -11.48 -13.82
N TRP A 71 3.55 -12.27 -14.03
CA TRP A 71 4.02 -13.23 -13.04
C TRP A 71 4.38 -12.58 -11.71
N MET A 72 4.81 -11.31 -11.72
CA MET A 72 5.17 -10.61 -10.49
C MET A 72 3.98 -10.49 -9.53
N ALA A 73 2.77 -10.23 -10.01
CA ALA A 73 1.59 -10.16 -9.14
C ALA A 73 1.33 -11.48 -8.39
N LEU A 74 1.58 -12.63 -9.03
CA LEU A 74 1.44 -13.92 -8.39
C LEU A 74 2.57 -14.20 -7.38
N PHE A 75 3.82 -13.90 -7.75
CA PHE A 75 5.00 -14.23 -6.93
C PHE A 75 5.22 -13.23 -5.79
N THR A 76 4.84 -11.96 -5.95
CA THR A 76 4.97 -10.96 -4.87
C THR A 76 3.93 -11.14 -3.76
N PHE A 77 2.76 -11.71 -4.06
CA PHE A 77 1.72 -11.92 -3.04
C PHE A 77 2.22 -12.65 -1.78
N PRO A 78 2.79 -13.87 -1.86
CA PRO A 78 3.26 -14.57 -0.66
C PRO A 78 4.42 -13.84 0.03
N LEU A 79 5.26 -13.14 -0.72
CA LEU A 79 6.38 -12.37 -0.16
C LEU A 79 5.87 -11.18 0.65
N MET A 80 4.99 -10.39 0.05
CA MET A 80 4.35 -9.24 0.68
C MET A 80 3.52 -9.65 1.90
N ALA A 81 2.67 -10.67 1.77
CA ALA A 81 1.85 -11.18 2.87
C ALA A 81 2.70 -11.69 4.04
N SER A 82 3.84 -12.33 3.76
CA SER A 82 4.77 -12.79 4.78
C SER A 82 5.41 -11.60 5.51
N MET A 83 5.87 -10.57 4.79
CA MET A 83 6.49 -9.39 5.40
C MET A 83 5.51 -8.59 6.25
N GLN A 84 4.31 -8.33 5.72
CA GLN A 84 3.26 -7.63 6.48
C GLN A 84 2.78 -8.45 7.69
N GLY A 85 2.68 -9.77 7.55
CA GLY A 85 2.37 -10.68 8.66
C GLY A 85 3.43 -10.69 9.75
N MET A 86 4.72 -10.54 9.42
CA MET A 86 5.80 -10.36 10.39
C MET A 86 5.67 -9.02 11.12
N CYS A 87 5.41 -7.92 10.41
CA CYS A 87 5.22 -6.60 10.99
C CYS A 87 3.99 -6.56 11.91
N ALA A 88 2.87 -7.15 11.49
CA ALA A 88 1.66 -7.30 12.29
C ALA A 88 1.95 -8.08 13.60
N ARG A 89 2.67 -9.20 13.49
CA ARG A 89 3.08 -10.00 14.65
C ARG A 89 3.96 -9.22 15.62
N ILE A 90 4.92 -8.40 15.12
CA ILE A 90 5.72 -7.51 15.96
C ILE A 90 4.79 -6.60 16.76
N GLY A 91 3.84 -5.93 16.11
CA GLY A 91 2.90 -5.02 16.77
C GLY A 91 2.07 -5.69 17.87
N ILE A 92 1.49 -6.85 17.57
CA ILE A 92 0.65 -7.60 18.53
C ILE A 92 1.47 -8.13 19.72
N VAL A 93 2.63 -8.72 19.47
CA VAL A 93 3.44 -9.38 20.51
C VAL A 93 4.13 -8.35 21.39
N THR A 94 4.75 -7.33 20.79
CA THR A 94 5.48 -6.31 21.56
C THR A 94 4.57 -5.21 22.11
N THR A 95 3.33 -5.10 21.63
CA THR A 95 2.39 -3.99 21.91
C THR A 95 2.95 -2.62 21.54
N HIS A 96 3.95 -2.61 20.65
CA HIS A 96 4.64 -1.41 20.20
C HIS A 96 4.85 -1.44 18.68
N GLY A 97 4.96 -0.26 18.06
CA GLY A 97 5.35 -0.13 16.67
C GLY A 97 6.79 -0.60 16.42
N LEU A 98 7.14 -0.72 15.15
CA LEU A 98 8.46 -1.21 14.73
C LEU A 98 9.60 -0.31 15.24
N THR A 99 9.42 1.01 15.18
CA THR A 99 10.42 2.00 15.62
C THR A 99 10.69 1.91 17.12
N ASN A 100 9.63 1.79 17.94
CA ASN A 100 9.78 1.66 19.39
C ASN A 100 10.43 0.33 19.77
N THR A 101 10.10 -0.75 19.05
CA THR A 101 10.76 -2.06 19.22
C THR A 101 12.25 -1.95 18.92
N LEU A 102 12.65 -1.27 17.84
CA LEU A 102 14.05 -1.01 17.53
C LEU A 102 14.75 -0.19 18.59
N LYS A 103 14.13 0.89 19.05
CA LYS A 103 14.68 1.78 20.10
C LYS A 103 14.96 1.04 21.39
N ARG A 104 14.14 0.03 21.74
CA ARG A 104 14.27 -0.74 23.00
C ARG A 104 15.33 -1.83 22.95
N PHE A 105 15.47 -2.50 21.79
CA PHE A 105 16.22 -3.75 21.71
C PHE A 105 17.47 -3.69 20.85
N TYR A 106 17.65 -2.60 20.07
CA TYR A 106 18.76 -2.46 19.13
C TYR A 106 19.63 -1.25 19.41
N HIS A 107 20.84 -1.29 18.88
CA HIS A 107 21.73 -0.12 18.92
C HIS A 107 21.10 1.06 18.16
N PRO A 108 21.18 2.31 18.67
CA PRO A 108 20.57 3.48 18.05
C PRO A 108 20.97 3.68 16.57
N ALA A 109 22.16 3.26 16.17
CA ALA A 109 22.61 3.37 14.77
C ALA A 109 21.68 2.63 13.80
N ILE A 110 21.10 1.48 14.19
CA ILE A 110 20.16 0.72 13.34
C ILE A 110 18.85 1.49 13.17
N LEU A 111 18.37 2.09 14.26
CA LEU A 111 17.19 2.95 14.22
C LEU A 111 17.40 4.15 13.29
N TYR A 112 18.50 4.89 13.46
CA TYR A 112 18.80 6.04 12.61
C TYR A 112 19.03 5.65 11.16
N LEU A 113 19.67 4.51 10.89
CA LEU A 113 19.82 3.99 9.53
C LEU A 113 18.45 3.77 8.86
N MET A 114 17.51 3.13 9.57
CA MET A 114 16.16 2.92 9.06
C MET A 114 15.43 4.24 8.81
N LEU A 115 15.57 5.22 9.71
CA LEU A 115 14.96 6.56 9.56
C LEU A 115 15.52 7.29 8.33
N ILE A 116 16.84 7.27 8.12
CA ILE A 116 17.51 7.92 6.99
C ILE A 116 17.04 7.35 5.64
N PHE A 117 16.78 6.05 5.56
CA PHE A 117 16.26 5.45 4.34
C PHE A 117 14.75 5.64 4.16
N SER A 118 13.97 5.60 5.27
CA SER A 118 12.51 5.64 5.16
C SER A 118 11.96 7.05 5.02
N ILE A 119 12.46 8.04 5.78
CA ILE A 119 11.88 9.39 5.81
C ILE A 119 11.94 10.07 4.43
N PRO A 120 13.08 10.13 3.72
CA PRO A 120 13.13 10.76 2.40
C PRO A 120 12.22 10.03 1.38
N ALA A 121 12.19 8.69 1.43
CA ALA A 121 11.38 7.90 0.53
C ALA A 121 9.87 8.16 0.75
N ILE A 122 9.43 8.23 2.02
CA ILE A 122 8.04 8.55 2.36
C ILE A 122 7.67 9.97 1.92
N ILE A 123 8.55 10.96 2.16
CA ILE A 123 8.29 12.35 1.75
C ILE A 123 8.21 12.46 0.23
N LEU A 124 9.08 11.78 -0.50
CA LEU A 124 9.04 11.74 -1.95
C LEU A 124 7.72 11.09 -2.44
N ASN A 125 7.27 10.01 -1.78
CA ASN A 125 5.99 9.37 -2.13
C ASN A 125 4.81 10.30 -1.88
N ILE A 126 4.73 10.95 -0.72
CA ILE A 126 3.70 11.95 -0.43
C ILE A 126 3.67 13.02 -1.53
N GLY A 127 4.85 13.54 -1.92
CA GLY A 127 4.96 14.58 -2.94
C GLY A 127 4.52 14.10 -4.32
N SER A 128 4.92 12.90 -4.71
CA SER A 128 4.54 12.31 -6.00
C SER A 128 3.05 11.95 -6.06
N ASP A 129 2.47 11.46 -4.98
CA ASP A 129 1.03 11.18 -4.91
C ASP A 129 0.21 12.47 -5.01
N ILE A 130 0.62 13.53 -4.31
CA ILE A 130 0.00 14.87 -4.43
C ILE A 130 0.13 15.37 -5.88
N ALA A 131 1.28 15.18 -6.53
CA ALA A 131 1.48 15.55 -7.94
C ALA A 131 0.58 14.75 -8.86
N GLY A 132 0.44 13.44 -8.65
CA GLY A 132 -0.46 12.56 -9.38
C GLY A 132 -1.92 13.01 -9.28
N MET A 133 -2.39 13.29 -8.05
CA MET A 133 -3.75 13.84 -7.81
C MET A 133 -3.94 15.19 -8.51
N GLY A 134 -2.95 16.06 -8.46
CA GLY A 134 -2.97 17.36 -9.17
C GLY A 134 -3.05 17.20 -10.68
N ALA A 135 -2.26 16.28 -11.24
CA ALA A 135 -2.21 16.00 -12.66
C ALA A 135 -3.54 15.43 -13.20
N VAL A 136 -4.15 14.44 -12.50
CA VAL A 136 -5.46 13.91 -12.92
C VAL A 136 -6.59 14.94 -12.80
N SER A 137 -6.50 15.88 -11.88
CA SER A 137 -7.46 16.97 -11.75
C SER A 137 -7.29 17.99 -12.87
N ASN A 138 -6.05 18.32 -13.26
CA ASN A 138 -5.76 19.16 -14.42
C ASN A 138 -6.25 18.51 -15.73
N MET A 139 -6.10 17.19 -15.90
CA MET A 139 -6.67 16.44 -17.03
C MET A 139 -8.18 16.65 -17.16
N LEU A 140 -8.92 16.69 -16.05
CA LEU A 140 -10.37 16.95 -16.06
C LEU A 140 -10.70 18.43 -16.26
N LEU A 141 -9.88 19.34 -15.73
CA LEU A 141 -10.06 20.79 -15.77
C LEU A 141 -8.78 21.49 -16.27
N PRO A 142 -8.46 21.42 -17.59
CA PRO A 142 -7.18 21.88 -18.14
C PRO A 142 -6.91 23.39 -17.97
N LYS A 143 -7.93 24.18 -17.65
CA LYS A 143 -7.78 25.63 -17.40
C LYS A 143 -7.07 25.95 -16.09
N ILE A 144 -7.02 24.99 -15.14
CA ILE A 144 -6.43 25.19 -13.82
C ILE A 144 -5.12 24.38 -13.76
N PRO A 145 -3.96 25.00 -13.52
CA PRO A 145 -2.68 24.31 -13.43
C PRO A 145 -2.70 23.17 -12.38
N ALA A 146 -2.02 22.06 -12.66
CA ALA A 146 -1.92 20.92 -11.74
C ALA A 146 -1.39 21.32 -10.34
N ALA A 147 -0.44 22.27 -10.28
CA ALA A 147 0.10 22.80 -9.03
C ALA A 147 -0.97 23.41 -8.11
N VAL A 148 -1.99 24.08 -8.67
CA VAL A 148 -3.10 24.65 -7.88
C VAL A 148 -3.91 23.53 -7.22
N PHE A 149 -4.20 22.45 -7.95
CA PHE A 149 -4.86 21.27 -7.37
C PHE A 149 -4.01 20.59 -6.33
N SER A 150 -2.70 20.49 -6.55
CA SER A 150 -1.76 19.91 -5.56
C SER A 150 -1.77 20.70 -4.26
N VAL A 151 -1.75 22.04 -4.31
CA VAL A 151 -1.88 22.90 -3.12
C VAL A 151 -3.24 22.69 -2.45
N LEU A 152 -4.33 22.69 -3.22
CA LEU A 152 -5.68 22.49 -2.69
C LEU A 152 -5.82 21.13 -1.98
N PHE A 153 -5.35 20.02 -2.60
CA PHE A 153 -5.38 18.71 -2.00
C PHE A 153 -4.51 18.61 -0.74
N THR A 154 -3.33 19.22 -0.74
CA THR A 154 -2.47 19.27 0.44
C THR A 154 -3.17 19.96 1.61
N LEU A 155 -3.77 21.13 1.38
CA LEU A 155 -4.53 21.85 2.41
C LEU A 155 -5.75 21.04 2.89
N LEU A 156 -6.49 20.45 1.97
CA LEU A 156 -7.63 19.61 2.30
C LEU A 156 -7.23 18.38 3.11
N LEU A 157 -6.14 17.70 2.74
CA LEU A 157 -5.58 16.57 3.50
C LEU A 157 -5.15 17.00 4.91
N MET A 158 -4.44 18.13 5.06
CA MET A 158 -4.07 18.68 6.37
C MET A 158 -5.30 18.90 7.25
N ILE A 159 -6.32 19.54 6.70
CA ILE A 159 -7.58 19.81 7.42
C ILE A 159 -8.27 18.48 7.77
N CYS A 160 -8.37 17.55 6.83
CA CYS A 160 -9.01 16.27 7.06
C CYS A 160 -8.30 15.44 8.14
N ILE A 161 -6.98 15.35 8.12
CA ILE A 161 -6.21 14.57 9.10
C ILE A 161 -6.28 15.20 10.50
N ILE A 162 -6.35 16.52 10.60
CA ILE A 162 -6.44 17.23 11.89
C ILE A 162 -7.86 17.14 12.49
N LEU A 163 -8.90 17.25 11.65
CA LEU A 163 -10.29 17.36 12.14
C LEU A 163 -11.01 16.01 12.22
N PHE A 164 -10.65 15.06 11.38
CA PHE A 164 -11.32 13.75 11.32
C PHE A 164 -10.40 12.64 11.78
N SER A 165 -10.93 11.70 12.56
CA SER A 165 -10.20 10.46 12.83
C SER A 165 -9.97 9.68 11.53
N TYR A 166 -8.81 9.05 11.39
CA TYR A 166 -8.45 8.26 10.20
C TYR A 166 -9.53 7.23 9.83
N GLN A 167 -10.15 6.60 10.83
CA GLN A 167 -11.23 5.63 10.62
C GLN A 167 -12.47 6.22 9.92
N ARG A 168 -12.80 7.50 10.17
CA ARG A 168 -13.91 8.17 9.48
C ARG A 168 -13.53 8.48 8.04
N LEU A 169 -12.31 8.98 7.85
CA LEU A 169 -11.78 9.30 6.54
C LEU A 169 -11.72 8.05 5.64
N ALA A 170 -11.10 6.97 6.10
CA ALA A 170 -11.02 5.70 5.39
C ALA A 170 -12.40 5.12 5.01
N ARG A 171 -13.41 5.31 5.88
CA ARG A 171 -14.78 4.83 5.61
C ARG A 171 -15.44 5.54 4.43
N ILE A 172 -15.18 6.83 4.27
CA ILE A 172 -15.73 7.61 3.15
C ILE A 172 -14.96 7.30 1.87
N LEU A 173 -13.63 7.32 1.96
CA LEU A 173 -12.73 7.25 0.81
C LEU A 173 -12.68 5.87 0.15
N LYS A 174 -12.96 4.79 0.88
CA LYS A 174 -13.03 3.44 0.29
C LYS A 174 -13.98 3.35 -0.91
N TRP A 175 -15.04 4.16 -0.95
CA TRP A 175 -15.96 4.18 -2.07
C TRP A 175 -15.33 4.79 -3.33
N LEU A 176 -14.42 5.75 -3.16
CA LEU A 176 -13.67 6.31 -4.29
C LEU A 176 -12.65 5.31 -4.82
N CYS A 177 -12.01 4.54 -3.93
CA CYS A 177 -11.08 3.47 -4.33
C CYS A 177 -11.75 2.37 -5.15
N LEU A 178 -13.08 2.18 -5.05
CA LEU A 178 -13.80 1.23 -5.90
C LEU A 178 -13.67 1.54 -7.40
N ALA A 179 -13.37 2.78 -7.78
CA ALA A 179 -13.13 3.13 -9.17
C ALA A 179 -11.93 2.38 -9.77
N ILE A 180 -10.93 1.98 -8.97
CA ILE A 180 -9.80 1.17 -9.44
C ILE A 180 -10.24 -0.24 -9.83
N LEU A 181 -11.28 -0.77 -9.19
CA LEU A 181 -11.82 -2.08 -9.54
C LEU A 181 -12.37 -2.14 -10.97
N LEU A 182 -12.55 -0.99 -11.63
CA LEU A 182 -12.90 -0.94 -13.06
C LEU A 182 -11.81 -1.60 -13.92
N TYR A 183 -10.54 -1.57 -13.50
CA TYR A 183 -9.48 -2.30 -14.19
C TYR A 183 -9.72 -3.81 -14.25
N LEU A 184 -10.44 -4.38 -13.26
CA LEU A 184 -10.79 -5.80 -13.27
C LEU A 184 -11.77 -6.15 -14.39
N VAL A 185 -12.57 -5.19 -14.85
CA VAL A 185 -13.65 -5.41 -15.84
C VAL A 185 -13.12 -5.28 -17.27
N VAL A 186 -12.18 -4.37 -17.53
CA VAL A 186 -11.69 -4.05 -18.87
C VAL A 186 -11.20 -5.27 -19.67
N PRO A 187 -10.39 -6.20 -19.10
CA PRO A 187 -9.89 -7.36 -19.86
C PRO A 187 -11.01 -8.28 -20.40
N PHE A 188 -12.19 -8.25 -19.81
CA PHE A 188 -13.34 -9.03 -20.27
C PHE A 188 -14.15 -8.33 -21.40
N LEU A 189 -13.85 -7.06 -21.66
CA LEU A 189 -14.52 -6.26 -22.71
C LEU A 189 -13.70 -6.15 -23.98
N VAL A 190 -12.40 -6.51 -23.92
CA VAL A 190 -11.49 -6.47 -25.06
C VAL A 190 -11.09 -7.88 -25.48
N LYS A 191 -10.56 -8.02 -26.69
CA LYS A 191 -10.05 -9.31 -27.14
C LYS A 191 -8.72 -9.61 -26.44
N VAL A 192 -8.74 -10.61 -25.55
CA VAL A 192 -7.59 -11.05 -24.76
C VAL A 192 -7.25 -12.49 -25.13
N ASP A 193 -5.98 -12.74 -25.38
CA ASP A 193 -5.47 -14.13 -25.42
C ASP A 193 -5.25 -14.65 -23.99
N TRP A 194 -6.27 -15.28 -23.45
CA TRP A 194 -6.22 -15.84 -22.07
C TRP A 194 -5.15 -16.93 -21.91
N LYS A 195 -4.73 -17.62 -22.99
CA LYS A 195 -3.62 -18.58 -22.92
C LYS A 195 -2.30 -17.85 -22.67
N ALA A 196 -2.06 -16.76 -23.41
CA ALA A 196 -0.89 -15.90 -23.18
C ALA A 196 -0.90 -15.29 -21.79
N VAL A 197 -2.07 -14.82 -21.29
CA VAL A 197 -2.21 -14.30 -19.93
C VAL A 197 -1.83 -15.34 -18.88
N LEU A 198 -2.40 -16.55 -18.96
CA LEU A 198 -2.08 -17.64 -18.04
C LEU A 198 -0.59 -17.99 -18.12
N TYR A 199 -0.04 -18.14 -19.33
CA TYR A 199 1.38 -18.44 -19.52
C TYR A 199 2.25 -17.37 -18.84
N SER A 200 2.01 -16.08 -19.12
CA SER A 200 2.79 -14.97 -18.58
C SER A 200 2.58 -14.77 -17.06
N THR A 201 1.47 -15.24 -16.51
CA THR A 201 1.22 -15.18 -15.05
C THR A 201 1.99 -16.27 -14.29
N PHE A 202 2.16 -17.46 -14.87
CA PHE A 202 2.81 -18.59 -14.18
C PHE A 202 4.27 -18.79 -14.57
N ILE A 203 4.70 -18.31 -15.73
CA ILE A 203 6.06 -18.50 -16.25
C ILE A 203 6.77 -17.16 -16.31
N PRO A 204 7.76 -16.91 -15.41
CA PRO A 204 8.55 -15.70 -15.41
C PRO A 204 9.33 -15.51 -16.71
N THR A 205 9.19 -14.34 -17.33
CA THR A 205 10.05 -13.90 -18.41
C THR A 205 11.03 -12.85 -17.87
N ILE A 206 12.32 -13.04 -18.07
CA ILE A 206 13.35 -12.13 -17.55
C ILE A 206 14.24 -11.69 -18.71
N HIS A 207 14.34 -10.37 -18.89
CA HIS A 207 15.25 -9.75 -19.88
C HIS A 207 16.35 -8.99 -19.15
N PHE A 208 17.62 -9.30 -19.45
CA PHE A 208 18.78 -8.64 -18.83
C PHE A 208 19.08 -7.32 -19.52
N ASN A 209 18.22 -6.33 -19.26
CA ASN A 209 18.44 -4.93 -19.68
C ASN A 209 17.99 -3.95 -18.60
N LYS A 210 18.53 -2.74 -18.64
CA LYS A 210 18.27 -1.70 -17.64
C LYS A 210 16.77 -1.37 -17.46
N PRO A 211 15.98 -1.10 -18.53
CA PRO A 211 14.56 -0.74 -18.35
C PRO A 211 13.74 -1.85 -17.70
N PHE A 212 14.04 -3.12 -18.00
CA PHE A 212 13.33 -4.25 -17.43
C PHE A 212 13.59 -4.40 -15.93
N PHE A 213 14.86 -4.25 -15.50
CA PHE A 213 15.23 -4.30 -14.08
C PHE A 213 14.76 -3.07 -13.30
N GLU A 214 14.76 -1.88 -13.90
CA GLU A 214 14.14 -0.68 -13.31
C GLU A 214 12.67 -0.95 -12.99
N MET A 215 11.94 -1.57 -13.92
CA MET A 215 10.55 -1.92 -13.71
C MET A 215 10.35 -3.00 -12.65
N ILE A 216 11.18 -4.05 -12.62
CA ILE A 216 11.15 -5.07 -11.54
C ILE A 216 11.36 -4.41 -10.18
N VAL A 217 12.38 -3.54 -10.04
CA VAL A 217 12.67 -2.85 -8.77
C VAL A 217 11.52 -1.93 -8.37
N ALA A 218 10.93 -1.22 -9.33
CA ALA A 218 9.77 -0.37 -9.09
C ALA A 218 8.55 -1.18 -8.63
N LEU A 219 8.22 -2.28 -9.33
CA LEU A 219 7.12 -3.17 -8.95
C LEU A 219 7.32 -3.79 -7.56
N LEU A 220 8.52 -4.29 -7.27
CA LEU A 220 8.86 -4.82 -5.94
C LEU A 220 8.82 -3.73 -4.87
N GLY A 221 9.29 -2.53 -5.19
CA GLY A 221 9.34 -1.40 -4.25
C GLY A 221 7.96 -0.88 -3.87
N THR A 222 7.04 -0.80 -4.82
CA THR A 222 5.68 -0.36 -4.55
C THR A 222 4.83 -1.43 -3.87
N THR A 223 5.08 -2.74 -4.12
CA THR A 223 4.33 -3.83 -3.46
C THR A 223 4.90 -4.22 -2.09
N ILE A 224 6.21 -4.07 -1.87
CA ILE A 224 6.88 -4.41 -0.60
C ILE A 224 7.41 -3.12 0.02
N SER A 225 6.52 -2.18 0.21
CA SER A 225 6.84 -0.81 0.62
C SER A 225 7.22 -0.72 2.09
N PRO A 226 8.41 -0.16 2.42
CA PRO A 226 8.89 -0.08 3.80
C PRO A 226 7.98 0.72 4.75
N TYR A 227 7.28 1.75 4.26
CA TYR A 227 6.40 2.56 5.11
C TYR A 227 5.25 1.75 5.69
N LEU A 228 4.77 0.75 4.94
CA LEU A 228 3.72 -0.15 5.40
C LEU A 228 4.19 -1.09 6.51
N PHE A 229 5.49 -1.39 6.61
CA PHE A 229 6.03 -2.18 7.72
C PHE A 229 5.85 -1.43 9.05
N PHE A 230 6.17 -0.14 9.07
CA PHE A 230 5.95 0.71 10.24
C PHE A 230 4.48 0.87 10.54
N TRP A 231 3.67 1.17 9.51
CA TRP A 231 2.23 1.33 9.64
C TRP A 231 1.56 0.08 10.22
N GLN A 232 1.80 -1.08 9.62
CA GLN A 232 1.17 -2.33 10.05
C GLN A 232 1.50 -2.66 11.50
N ALA A 233 2.78 -2.60 11.88
CA ALA A 233 3.20 -2.88 13.26
C ALA A 233 2.56 -1.91 14.26
N THR A 234 2.51 -0.62 13.94
CA THR A 234 1.93 0.40 14.83
C THR A 234 0.42 0.25 14.94
N MET A 235 -0.30 0.00 13.84
CA MET A 235 -1.76 -0.17 13.86
C MET A 235 -2.20 -1.40 14.65
N GLU A 236 -1.49 -2.51 14.52
CA GLU A 236 -1.75 -3.70 15.33
C GLU A 236 -1.48 -3.45 16.82
N ALA A 237 -0.40 -2.74 17.13
CA ALA A 237 -0.10 -2.36 18.51
C ALA A 237 -1.19 -1.44 19.09
N GLU A 238 -1.66 -0.45 18.32
CA GLU A 238 -2.75 0.43 18.76
C GLU A 238 -4.06 -0.35 18.94
N ASP A 239 -4.41 -1.27 18.02
CA ASP A 239 -5.62 -2.08 18.14
C ASP A 239 -5.60 -2.95 19.41
N VAL A 240 -4.46 -3.52 19.75
CA VAL A 240 -4.28 -4.28 20.99
C VAL A 240 -4.37 -3.38 22.22
N ASN A 241 -3.72 -2.21 22.20
CA ASN A 241 -3.68 -1.29 23.34
C ASN A 241 -5.03 -0.62 23.62
N HIS A 242 -5.87 -0.43 22.60
CA HIS A 242 -7.21 0.14 22.77
C HIS A 242 -8.25 -0.86 23.30
N LYS A 243 -7.93 -2.16 23.38
CA LYS A 243 -8.85 -3.16 23.95
C LYS A 243 -8.88 -3.04 25.47
N VAL A 244 -10.10 -2.97 26.02
CA VAL A 244 -10.34 -2.84 27.47
C VAL A 244 -9.80 -4.05 28.26
N VAL A 245 -9.74 -5.23 27.62
CA VAL A 245 -9.21 -6.46 28.19
C VAL A 245 -7.84 -6.73 27.58
N LYS A 246 -6.85 -7.00 28.41
CA LYS A 246 -5.51 -7.37 27.96
C LYS A 246 -5.60 -8.57 27.01
N VAL A 247 -5.11 -8.39 25.80
CA VAL A 247 -5.09 -9.45 24.79
C VAL A 247 -4.01 -10.44 25.16
N ILE A 248 -4.41 -11.68 25.36
CA ILE A 248 -3.47 -12.80 25.48
C ILE A 248 -3.16 -13.25 24.05
N VAL A 249 -1.89 -13.15 23.66
CA VAL A 249 -1.45 -13.57 22.33
C VAL A 249 -1.46 -15.09 22.29
N ASP A 250 -2.47 -15.63 21.64
CA ASP A 250 -2.61 -17.06 21.41
C ASP A 250 -2.61 -17.37 19.90
N LYS A 251 -2.64 -18.65 19.56
CA LYS A 251 -2.67 -19.09 18.15
C LYS A 251 -3.86 -18.51 17.39
N ARG A 252 -5.02 -18.34 18.04
CA ARG A 252 -6.22 -17.83 17.38
C ARG A 252 -6.08 -16.36 17.01
N VAL A 253 -5.49 -15.55 17.88
CA VAL A 253 -5.21 -14.13 17.59
C VAL A 253 -4.25 -14.01 16.42
N LEU A 254 -3.22 -14.84 16.36
CA LEU A 254 -2.26 -14.85 15.24
C LEU A 254 -2.87 -15.37 13.94
N ASP A 255 -3.75 -16.36 13.99
CA ASP A 255 -4.45 -16.88 12.81
C ASP A 255 -5.47 -15.85 12.26
N ASP A 256 -6.21 -15.16 13.14
CA ASP A 256 -7.15 -14.10 12.77
C ASP A 256 -6.39 -12.89 12.15
N MET A 257 -5.25 -12.48 12.72
CA MET A 257 -4.33 -11.48 12.15
C MET A 257 -3.80 -11.90 10.77
N ALA A 258 -3.34 -13.15 10.64
CA ALA A 258 -2.84 -13.65 9.36
C ALA A 258 -3.92 -13.67 8.28
N ALA A 259 -5.17 -14.00 8.64
CA ALA A 259 -6.30 -13.96 7.71
C ALA A 259 -6.61 -12.52 7.24
N ASP A 260 -6.55 -11.53 8.12
CA ASP A 260 -6.74 -10.12 7.80
C ASP A 260 -5.64 -9.62 6.85
N VAL A 261 -4.36 -9.82 7.21
CA VAL A 261 -3.21 -9.42 6.40
C VAL A 261 -3.25 -10.09 5.02
N ASN A 262 -3.44 -11.42 4.96
CA ASN A 262 -3.49 -12.13 3.68
C ASN A 262 -4.62 -11.62 2.78
N THR A 263 -5.76 -11.24 3.37
CA THR A 263 -6.88 -10.71 2.59
C THR A 263 -6.55 -9.34 2.00
N GLY A 264 -5.96 -8.45 2.79
CA GLY A 264 -5.54 -7.13 2.31
C GLY A 264 -4.49 -7.24 1.20
N MET A 265 -3.46 -8.06 1.42
CA MET A 265 -2.37 -8.25 0.45
C MET A 265 -2.85 -8.94 -0.84
N LEU A 266 -3.76 -9.91 -0.74
CA LEU A 266 -4.38 -10.54 -1.91
C LEU A 266 -5.20 -9.53 -2.73
N ALA A 267 -5.97 -8.67 -2.07
CA ALA A 267 -6.76 -7.66 -2.74
C ALA A 267 -5.87 -6.69 -3.53
N SER A 268 -4.79 -6.17 -2.92
CA SER A 268 -3.82 -5.30 -3.59
C SER A 268 -3.14 -6.00 -4.77
N ASN A 269 -2.64 -7.22 -4.59
CA ASN A 269 -2.00 -7.96 -5.69
C ASN A 269 -2.95 -8.29 -6.85
N LEU A 270 -4.25 -8.47 -6.59
CA LEU A 270 -5.25 -8.59 -7.65
C LEU A 270 -5.41 -7.28 -8.43
N VAL A 271 -5.42 -6.14 -7.75
CA VAL A 271 -5.44 -4.83 -8.40
C VAL A 271 -4.20 -4.66 -9.28
N MET A 272 -3.00 -4.94 -8.77
CA MET A 272 -1.76 -4.94 -9.53
C MET A 272 -1.86 -5.80 -10.80
N LEU A 273 -2.30 -7.06 -10.67
CA LEU A 273 -2.44 -7.99 -11.78
C LEU A 273 -3.34 -7.40 -12.89
N PHE A 274 -4.50 -6.87 -12.50
CA PHE A 274 -5.47 -6.37 -13.46
C PHE A 274 -5.09 -5.02 -14.06
N ILE A 275 -4.36 -4.17 -13.35
CA ILE A 275 -3.81 -2.94 -13.94
C ILE A 275 -2.75 -3.28 -14.99
N ILE A 276 -1.78 -4.16 -14.67
CA ILE A 276 -0.76 -4.60 -15.63
C ILE A 276 -1.42 -5.26 -16.84
N LEU A 277 -2.37 -6.17 -16.63
CA LEU A 277 -3.10 -6.85 -17.70
C LEU A 277 -3.85 -5.86 -18.60
N THR A 278 -4.62 -4.95 -17.99
CA THR A 278 -5.42 -3.97 -18.73
C THR A 278 -4.54 -3.05 -19.57
N THR A 279 -3.49 -2.48 -18.98
CA THR A 279 -2.59 -1.57 -19.69
C THR A 279 -1.75 -2.31 -20.74
N GLY A 280 -1.35 -3.56 -20.45
CA GLY A 280 -0.67 -4.41 -21.41
C GLY A 280 -1.52 -4.74 -22.64
N VAL A 281 -2.81 -5.04 -22.44
CA VAL A 281 -3.69 -5.38 -23.57
C VAL A 281 -4.19 -4.14 -24.31
N VAL A 282 -4.45 -3.03 -23.59
CA VAL A 282 -5.04 -1.82 -24.21
C VAL A 282 -3.95 -0.91 -24.74
N LEU A 283 -2.99 -0.49 -23.93
CA LEU A 283 -2.01 0.53 -24.31
C LEU A 283 -0.86 -0.06 -25.14
N HIS A 284 -0.26 -1.17 -24.66
CA HIS A 284 0.85 -1.80 -25.35
C HIS A 284 0.49 -2.22 -26.78
N ASN A 285 -0.68 -2.81 -26.98
CA ASN A 285 -1.16 -3.23 -28.32
C ASN A 285 -1.48 -2.03 -29.23
N GLN A 286 -1.68 -0.82 -28.67
CA GLN A 286 -1.83 0.42 -29.44
C GLN A 286 -0.49 1.10 -29.74
N GLY A 287 0.64 0.51 -29.35
CA GLY A 287 1.97 1.06 -29.54
C GLY A 287 2.37 2.13 -28.49
N ILE A 288 1.60 2.28 -27.40
CA ILE A 288 1.93 3.16 -26.29
C ILE A 288 2.80 2.38 -25.31
N HIS A 289 4.13 2.53 -25.43
CA HIS A 289 5.08 1.81 -24.59
C HIS A 289 5.61 2.67 -23.42
N GLN A 290 5.40 3.97 -23.45
CA GLN A 290 5.77 4.87 -22.38
C GLN A 290 4.59 5.76 -22.02
N ILE A 291 4.29 5.81 -20.73
CA ILE A 291 3.24 6.68 -20.20
C ILE A 291 3.93 7.92 -19.64
N ASP A 292 3.87 9.02 -20.40
CA ASP A 292 4.45 10.31 -19.97
C ASP A 292 3.41 11.18 -19.24
N THR A 293 2.12 10.94 -19.51
CA THR A 293 1.03 11.73 -18.95
C THR A 293 -0.07 10.88 -18.34
N VAL A 294 -0.80 11.45 -17.40
CA VAL A 294 -1.94 10.79 -16.76
C VAL A 294 -3.11 10.52 -17.73
N ASP A 295 -3.21 11.32 -18.81
CA ASP A 295 -4.20 11.10 -19.88
C ASP A 295 -3.97 9.77 -20.59
N GLN A 296 -2.71 9.44 -20.87
CA GLN A 296 -2.35 8.16 -21.48
C GLN A 296 -2.70 6.99 -20.56
N ALA A 297 -2.41 7.10 -19.25
CA ALA A 297 -2.77 6.07 -18.27
C ALA A 297 -4.30 5.88 -18.20
N ALA A 298 -5.07 6.98 -18.19
CA ALA A 298 -6.54 6.94 -18.20
C ALA A 298 -7.11 6.27 -19.46
N GLY A 299 -6.40 6.33 -20.58
CA GLY A 299 -6.76 5.68 -21.86
C GLY A 299 -6.90 4.15 -21.74
N ALA A 300 -6.25 3.52 -20.75
CA ALA A 300 -6.41 2.09 -20.48
C ALA A 300 -7.85 1.69 -20.13
N LEU A 301 -8.63 2.59 -19.57
CA LEU A 301 -10.05 2.38 -19.24
C LEU A 301 -11.02 2.73 -20.38
N ALA A 302 -10.51 3.23 -21.51
CA ALA A 302 -11.35 3.65 -22.64
C ALA A 302 -12.28 2.56 -23.19
N PRO A 303 -11.89 1.25 -23.26
CA PRO A 303 -12.79 0.19 -23.72
C PRO A 303 -14.03 0.00 -22.85
N LEU A 304 -13.95 0.33 -21.54
CA LEU A 304 -15.06 0.21 -20.61
C LEU A 304 -15.94 1.47 -20.60
N ALA A 305 -15.31 2.62 -20.49
CA ALA A 305 -15.99 3.86 -20.12
C ALA A 305 -15.96 4.94 -21.23
N GLY A 306 -15.29 4.70 -22.37
CA GLY A 306 -15.15 5.70 -23.43
C GLY A 306 -14.63 7.03 -22.88
N LYS A 307 -15.37 8.12 -23.12
CA LYS A 307 -15.00 9.46 -22.59
C LYS A 307 -15.05 9.57 -21.05
N LEU A 308 -15.78 8.69 -20.36
CA LEU A 308 -15.83 8.66 -18.90
C LEU A 308 -14.59 8.01 -18.27
N SER A 309 -13.72 7.38 -19.07
CA SER A 309 -12.47 6.77 -18.59
C SER A 309 -11.60 7.76 -17.79
N TYR A 310 -11.50 8.99 -18.28
CA TYR A 310 -10.76 10.06 -17.60
C TYR A 310 -11.33 10.37 -16.22
N PHE A 311 -12.64 10.46 -16.10
CA PHE A 311 -13.32 10.69 -14.82
C PHE A 311 -13.15 9.50 -13.85
N CYS A 312 -13.33 8.27 -14.35
CA CYS A 312 -13.14 7.05 -13.56
C CYS A 312 -11.71 6.92 -13.05
N PHE A 313 -10.73 7.16 -13.92
CA PHE A 313 -9.31 7.13 -13.56
C PHE A 313 -8.98 8.21 -12.52
N ALA A 314 -9.38 9.45 -12.76
CA ALA A 314 -9.15 10.54 -11.83
C ALA A 314 -9.79 10.28 -10.45
N THR A 315 -11.02 9.78 -10.42
CA THR A 315 -11.70 9.41 -9.17
C THR A 315 -10.94 8.31 -8.42
N GLY A 316 -10.41 7.32 -9.13
CA GLY A 316 -9.59 6.27 -8.56
C GLY A 316 -8.30 6.83 -7.93
N VAL A 317 -7.50 7.56 -8.70
CA VAL A 317 -6.21 8.13 -8.25
C VAL A 317 -6.41 9.13 -7.10
N ILE A 318 -7.41 10.00 -7.17
CA ILE A 318 -7.73 10.93 -6.08
C ILE A 318 -8.17 10.16 -4.82
N GLY A 319 -9.03 9.15 -4.99
CA GLY A 319 -9.54 8.35 -3.88
C GLY A 319 -8.43 7.60 -3.15
N THR A 320 -7.54 6.94 -3.90
CA THR A 320 -6.40 6.22 -3.31
C THR A 320 -5.38 7.17 -2.71
N GLY A 321 -5.10 8.33 -3.34
CA GLY A 321 -4.22 9.34 -2.76
C GLY A 321 -4.74 9.86 -1.41
N PHE A 322 -6.04 10.14 -1.30
CA PHE A 322 -6.65 10.52 -0.01
C PHE A 322 -6.62 9.41 1.04
N LEU A 323 -6.57 8.15 0.65
CA LEU A 323 -6.44 7.02 1.56
C LEU A 323 -4.97 6.78 1.95
N ALA A 324 -4.06 6.79 0.99
CA ALA A 324 -2.65 6.45 1.17
C ALA A 324 -1.83 7.57 1.82
N ILE A 325 -2.04 8.83 1.44
CA ILE A 325 -1.26 9.95 1.99
C ILE A 325 -1.38 10.07 3.52
N PRO A 326 -2.56 9.92 4.17
CA PRO A 326 -2.66 9.85 5.63
C PRO A 326 -1.89 8.67 6.25
N VAL A 327 -1.79 7.52 5.55
CA VAL A 327 -1.00 6.37 5.99
C VAL A 327 0.49 6.67 5.89
N LEU A 328 0.94 7.26 4.79
CA LEU A 328 2.32 7.69 4.59
C LEU A 328 2.76 8.73 5.63
N ALA A 329 2.01 9.83 5.74
CA ALA A 329 2.29 10.89 6.70
C ALA A 329 2.15 10.42 8.15
N GLY A 330 1.18 9.54 8.42
CA GLY A 330 1.01 8.86 9.69
C GLY A 330 2.19 7.98 10.05
N SER A 331 2.64 7.11 9.12
CA SER A 331 3.80 6.23 9.31
C SER A 331 5.04 7.04 9.68
N LEU A 332 5.34 8.10 8.93
CA LEU A 332 6.46 9.00 9.21
C LEU A 332 6.33 9.64 10.60
N SER A 333 5.13 10.09 10.94
CA SER A 333 4.89 10.77 12.22
C SER A 333 4.97 9.82 13.40
N TYR A 334 4.50 8.58 13.25
CA TYR A 334 4.69 7.50 14.25
C TYR A 334 6.18 7.19 14.42
N MET A 335 6.95 7.07 13.34
CA MET A 335 8.39 6.85 13.40
C MET A 335 9.11 7.94 14.21
N LEU A 336 8.80 9.21 13.95
CA LEU A 336 9.38 10.34 14.67
C LEU A 336 8.90 10.38 16.13
N ALA A 337 7.61 10.22 16.37
CA ALA A 337 7.03 10.27 17.72
C ALA A 337 7.60 9.14 18.61
N GLU A 338 7.72 7.92 18.11
CA GLU A 338 8.34 6.80 18.83
C GLU A 338 9.83 7.04 19.09
N THR A 339 10.54 7.62 18.10
CA THR A 339 11.97 7.95 18.25
C THR A 339 12.20 8.99 19.34
N PHE A 340 11.43 10.07 19.34
CA PHE A 340 11.60 11.19 20.27
C PHE A 340 10.75 11.07 21.54
N GLY A 341 9.89 10.07 21.65
CA GLY A 341 9.05 9.83 22.82
C GLY A 341 7.87 10.81 22.91
N TRP A 342 7.36 11.30 21.76
CA TRP A 342 6.21 12.20 21.73
C TRP A 342 4.90 11.42 21.90
N GLN A 343 3.87 12.11 22.36
CA GLN A 343 2.51 11.59 22.31
C GLN A 343 2.09 11.39 20.86
N GLN A 344 1.48 10.24 20.56
CA GLN A 344 1.12 9.85 19.20
C GLN A 344 -0.29 9.26 19.13
N GLY A 345 -0.87 9.21 17.94
CA GLY A 345 -2.16 8.59 17.63
C GLY A 345 -3.03 9.47 16.75
N LEU A 346 -3.53 8.89 15.65
CA LEU A 346 -4.45 9.57 14.72
C LEU A 346 -5.86 9.77 15.30
N ASP A 347 -6.16 9.14 16.44
CA ASP A 347 -7.42 9.33 17.18
C ASP A 347 -7.32 10.42 18.25
N LYS A 348 -6.10 10.92 18.54
CA LYS A 348 -5.88 12.01 19.48
C LYS A 348 -6.16 13.37 18.86
N LYS A 349 -6.48 14.35 19.70
CA LYS A 349 -6.64 15.73 19.23
C LYS A 349 -5.28 16.40 19.03
N PHE A 350 -5.22 17.40 18.16
CA PHE A 350 -3.99 18.14 17.85
C PHE A 350 -3.24 18.62 19.11
N HIS A 351 -3.96 19.16 20.11
CA HIS A 351 -3.33 19.67 21.32
C HIS A 351 -2.77 18.58 22.25
N GLU A 352 -3.23 17.32 22.13
CA GLU A 352 -2.76 16.17 22.88
C GLU A 352 -1.49 15.56 22.28
N ALA A 353 -1.34 15.64 20.93
CA ALA A 353 -0.22 15.04 20.19
C ALA A 353 0.42 16.05 19.21
N ARG A 354 0.80 17.23 19.71
CA ARG A 354 1.31 18.35 18.88
C ARG A 354 2.48 17.96 18.01
N GLY A 355 3.51 17.30 18.55
CA GLY A 355 4.69 16.90 17.79
C GLY A 355 4.35 15.94 16.64
N PHE A 356 3.44 15.00 16.88
CA PHE A 356 2.95 14.06 15.89
C PHE A 356 2.24 14.78 14.72
N TYR A 357 1.32 15.67 15.00
CA TYR A 357 0.60 16.41 13.95
C TYR A 357 1.48 17.43 13.23
N ILE A 358 2.45 18.06 13.92
CA ILE A 358 3.44 18.93 13.27
C ILE A 358 4.28 18.14 12.28
N ALA A 359 4.69 16.90 12.62
CA ALA A 359 5.41 16.04 11.69
C ALA A 359 4.57 15.70 10.45
N ILE A 360 3.25 15.43 10.60
CA ILE A 360 2.33 15.25 9.47
C ILE A 360 2.30 16.49 8.58
N ILE A 361 2.09 17.67 9.17
CA ILE A 361 2.00 18.94 8.43
C ILE A 361 3.30 19.21 7.68
N LEU A 362 4.45 19.02 8.32
CA LEU A 362 5.75 19.21 7.70
C LEU A 362 6.00 18.22 6.57
N SER A 363 5.65 16.94 6.73
CA SER A 363 5.82 15.93 5.67
C SER A 363 4.98 16.26 4.44
N LEU A 364 3.73 16.71 4.62
CA LEU A 364 2.86 17.15 3.54
C LEU A 364 3.38 18.44 2.87
N ALA A 365 3.87 19.40 3.65
CA ALA A 365 4.41 20.66 3.13
C ALA A 365 5.70 20.42 2.33
N VAL A 366 6.64 19.61 2.85
CA VAL A 366 7.87 19.27 2.13
C VAL A 366 7.56 18.43 0.90
N GLY A 367 6.64 17.46 0.99
CA GLY A 367 6.16 16.69 -0.16
C GLY A 367 5.59 17.60 -1.25
N LEU A 368 4.76 18.58 -0.89
CA LEU A 368 4.22 19.55 -1.85
C LEU A 368 5.33 20.32 -2.58
N LEU A 369 6.43 20.68 -1.91
CA LEU A 369 7.55 21.41 -2.55
C LEU A 369 8.18 20.63 -3.70
N ILE A 370 8.14 19.29 -3.68
CA ILE A 370 8.63 18.43 -4.76
C ILE A 370 7.88 18.68 -6.07
N ASN A 371 6.61 19.08 -6.01
CA ASN A 371 5.82 19.42 -7.20
C ASN A 371 6.37 20.61 -8.00
N PHE A 372 7.22 21.42 -7.39
CA PHE A 372 7.84 22.58 -8.03
C PHE A 372 9.26 22.28 -8.55
N SER A 373 9.71 21.01 -8.48
CA SER A 373 11.04 20.59 -8.96
C SER A 373 11.14 20.48 -10.49
N GLY A 374 10.03 20.58 -11.22
CA GLY A 374 9.99 20.41 -12.69
C GLY A 374 9.93 18.94 -13.15
N ILE A 375 9.89 17.97 -12.23
CA ILE A 375 9.74 16.54 -12.57
C ILE A 375 8.27 16.27 -12.88
N SER A 376 7.99 15.56 -13.98
CA SER A 376 6.61 15.16 -14.29
C SER A 376 6.05 14.21 -13.23
N ALA A 377 4.73 14.30 -12.95
CA ALA A 377 4.06 13.49 -11.97
C ALA A 377 4.33 11.97 -12.18
N MET A 378 4.20 11.50 -13.43
CA MET A 378 4.44 10.08 -13.75
C MET A 378 5.87 9.62 -13.44
N LYS A 379 6.88 10.45 -13.74
CA LYS A 379 8.27 10.13 -13.40
C LYS A 379 8.52 10.17 -11.91
N ALA A 380 7.94 11.14 -11.19
CA ALA A 380 8.07 11.22 -9.73
C ALA A 380 7.48 9.98 -9.04
N LEU A 381 6.30 9.52 -9.47
CA LEU A 381 5.65 8.30 -8.98
C LEU A 381 6.53 7.07 -9.20
N LEU A 382 7.08 6.90 -10.41
CA LEU A 382 7.96 5.77 -10.73
C LEU A 382 9.29 5.82 -9.95
N TYR A 383 9.90 6.99 -9.80
CA TYR A 383 11.15 7.15 -9.04
C TYR A 383 10.96 6.81 -7.55
N THR A 384 9.81 7.13 -6.99
CA THR A 384 9.46 6.76 -5.63
C THR A 384 9.40 5.24 -5.46
N ALA A 385 8.75 4.55 -6.39
CA ALA A 385 8.68 3.09 -6.38
C ALA A 385 10.07 2.45 -6.48
N ILE A 386 10.95 2.97 -7.34
CA ILE A 386 12.34 2.53 -7.46
C ILE A 386 13.10 2.77 -6.13
N LEU A 387 12.94 3.94 -5.52
CA LEU A 387 13.61 4.27 -4.26
C LEU A 387 13.20 3.32 -3.14
N TYR A 388 11.91 2.98 -3.04
CA TYR A 388 11.45 1.95 -2.10
C TYR A 388 12.09 0.59 -2.40
N GLY A 389 12.16 0.18 -3.65
CA GLY A 389 12.83 -1.06 -4.04
C GLY A 389 14.30 -1.12 -3.63
N LEU A 390 15.02 -0.01 -3.71
CA LEU A 390 16.43 0.10 -3.31
C LEU A 390 16.62 0.10 -1.78
N THR A 391 15.67 0.67 -1.02
CA THR A 391 15.79 0.81 0.44
C THR A 391 15.21 -0.37 1.22
N SER A 392 14.25 -1.10 0.64
CA SER A 392 13.55 -2.22 1.28
C SER A 392 14.46 -3.34 1.80
N PRO A 393 15.57 -3.77 1.15
CA PRO A 393 16.39 -4.86 1.65
C PRO A 393 16.88 -4.66 3.08
N VAL A 394 17.28 -3.44 3.44
CA VAL A 394 17.72 -3.10 4.80
C VAL A 394 16.60 -3.32 5.80
N MET A 395 15.38 -2.86 5.47
CA MET A 395 14.20 -2.99 6.33
C MET A 395 13.80 -4.45 6.52
N ILE A 396 13.81 -5.24 5.44
CA ILE A 396 13.46 -6.66 5.44
C ILE A 396 14.42 -7.43 6.35
N ALA A 397 15.74 -7.18 6.26
CA ALA A 397 16.74 -7.83 7.11
C ALA A 397 16.46 -7.58 8.60
N VAL A 398 16.12 -6.33 8.95
CA VAL A 398 15.83 -5.95 10.33
C VAL A 398 14.54 -6.61 10.83
N VAL A 399 13.47 -6.59 10.05
CA VAL A 399 12.18 -7.25 10.40
C VAL A 399 12.38 -8.76 10.61
N LEU A 400 13.11 -9.42 9.70
CA LEU A 400 13.45 -10.84 9.83
C LEU A 400 14.22 -11.13 11.14
N HIS A 401 15.19 -10.29 11.46
CA HIS A 401 15.98 -10.46 12.69
C HIS A 401 15.13 -10.29 13.95
N ILE A 402 14.24 -9.26 13.99
CA ILE A 402 13.32 -9.06 15.12
C ILE A 402 12.42 -10.28 15.30
N CYS A 403 11.78 -10.75 14.22
CA CYS A 403 10.81 -11.85 14.27
C CYS A 403 11.44 -13.21 14.65
N ASN A 404 12.75 -13.37 14.53
CA ASN A 404 13.48 -14.55 14.96
C ASN A 404 14.10 -14.42 16.37
N ASN A 405 14.06 -13.23 16.98
CA ASN A 405 14.62 -12.99 18.30
C ASN A 405 13.63 -13.40 19.40
N LYS A 406 13.93 -14.52 20.09
CA LYS A 406 13.07 -15.06 21.15
C LYS A 406 12.84 -14.09 22.32
N LYS A 407 13.81 -13.21 22.62
CA LYS A 407 13.70 -12.22 23.69
C LYS A 407 12.71 -11.11 23.35
N ILE A 408 12.60 -10.73 22.08
CA ILE A 408 11.67 -9.69 21.60
C ILE A 408 10.28 -10.28 21.40
N MET A 409 10.21 -11.47 20.79
CA MET A 409 8.96 -12.09 20.36
C MET A 409 8.34 -13.01 21.43
N GLU A 410 8.88 -13.06 22.65
CA GLU A 410 8.31 -13.79 23.80
C GLU A 410 7.86 -15.23 23.46
N GLY A 411 8.62 -15.92 22.60
CA GLY A 411 8.29 -17.27 22.11
C GLY A 411 7.42 -17.35 20.87
N HIS A 412 6.80 -16.24 20.43
CA HIS A 412 6.00 -16.15 19.20
C HIS A 412 6.85 -15.83 17.96
N THR A 413 8.01 -16.48 17.83
CA THR A 413 8.91 -16.32 16.70
C THR A 413 8.30 -16.82 15.38
N ASN A 414 8.94 -16.48 14.26
CA ASN A 414 8.55 -16.95 12.94
C ASN A 414 8.49 -18.48 12.85
N ASN A 415 7.52 -18.97 12.09
CA ASN A 415 7.52 -20.35 11.63
C ASN A 415 8.47 -20.54 10.43
N ARG A 416 8.71 -21.81 10.04
CA ARG A 416 9.62 -22.13 8.91
C ARG A 416 9.20 -21.46 7.60
N LEU A 417 7.90 -21.45 7.28
CA LEU A 417 7.39 -20.86 6.04
C LEU A 417 7.63 -19.35 6.01
N SER A 418 7.31 -18.63 7.10
CA SER A 418 7.56 -17.18 7.18
C SER A 418 9.05 -16.87 7.03
N ASN A 419 9.95 -17.68 7.62
CA ASN A 419 11.38 -17.48 7.46
C ASN A 419 11.86 -17.73 6.01
N ILE A 420 11.36 -18.77 5.36
CA ILE A 420 11.70 -19.06 3.96
C ILE A 420 11.21 -17.93 3.05
N LEU A 421 9.95 -17.51 3.17
CA LEU A 421 9.39 -16.42 2.36
C LEU A 421 10.10 -15.10 2.64
N GLY A 422 10.37 -14.77 3.90
CA GLY A 422 11.11 -13.56 4.24
C GLY A 422 12.55 -13.57 3.73
N ALA A 423 13.24 -14.71 3.80
CA ALA A 423 14.58 -14.86 3.21
C ALA A 423 14.54 -14.72 1.68
N ILE A 424 13.57 -15.36 1.01
CA ILE A 424 13.38 -15.18 -0.45
C ILE A 424 13.13 -13.71 -0.76
N THR A 425 12.26 -13.02 0.00
CA THR A 425 12.00 -11.59 -0.18
C THR A 425 13.28 -10.78 -0.07
N PHE A 426 14.08 -11.03 0.98
CA PHE A 426 15.37 -10.35 1.17
C PHE A 426 16.32 -10.55 0.00
N PHE A 427 16.51 -11.80 -0.45
CA PHE A 427 17.42 -12.10 -1.55
C PHE A 427 16.94 -11.55 -2.88
N VAL A 428 15.65 -11.68 -3.19
CA VAL A 428 15.07 -11.16 -4.44
C VAL A 428 15.18 -9.63 -4.51
N MET A 429 14.80 -8.93 -3.43
CA MET A 429 14.91 -7.47 -3.36
C MET A 429 16.35 -7.00 -3.43
N THR A 430 17.27 -7.69 -2.73
CA THR A 430 18.70 -7.36 -2.75
C THR A 430 19.30 -7.59 -4.14
N ALA A 431 18.99 -8.73 -4.76
CA ALA A 431 19.48 -9.04 -6.10
C ALA A 431 18.95 -8.03 -7.14
N ALA A 432 17.66 -7.68 -7.08
CA ALA A 432 17.07 -6.68 -7.96
C ALA A 432 17.73 -5.30 -7.78
N ALA A 433 17.92 -4.87 -6.53
CA ALA A 433 18.57 -3.60 -6.21
C ALA A 433 20.04 -3.55 -6.69
N ILE A 434 20.81 -4.62 -6.44
CA ILE A 434 22.22 -4.70 -6.90
C ILE A 434 22.29 -4.69 -8.43
N THR A 435 21.42 -5.44 -9.10
CA THR A 435 21.37 -5.49 -10.57
C THR A 435 21.03 -4.13 -11.16
N LEU A 436 20.09 -3.40 -10.56
CA LEU A 436 19.77 -2.04 -11.01
C LEU A 436 20.95 -1.08 -10.82
N LEU A 437 21.60 -1.13 -9.64
CA LEU A 437 22.80 -0.32 -9.40
C LEU A 437 23.93 -0.66 -10.39
N TYR A 438 24.13 -1.93 -10.69
CA TYR A 438 25.09 -2.35 -11.71
C TYR A 438 24.82 -1.68 -13.06
N PHE A 439 23.59 -1.70 -13.56
CA PHE A 439 23.21 -1.02 -14.80
C PHE A 439 23.28 0.51 -14.73
N GLN A 440 23.32 1.10 -13.55
CA GLN A 440 23.47 2.56 -13.40
C GLN A 440 24.91 3.03 -13.56
N PHE A 441 25.90 2.15 -13.25
CA PHE A 441 27.34 2.48 -13.28
C PHE A 441 28.08 1.94 -14.51
N ILE A 442 27.43 1.13 -15.33
CA ILE A 442 27.92 0.63 -16.61
C ILE A 442 27.04 1.12 -17.76
#